data_2dacd8778906661596cc3e1856d2536b
#
_entry.id   2dacd8778906661596cc3e1856d2536b
#
_cell.length_a   1.000
_cell.length_b   1.000
_cell.length_c   1.000
_cell.angle_alpha   90.00
_cell.angle_beta   90.00
_cell.angle_gamma   90.00
#
_symmetry.space_group_name_H-M   'P 1'
#
loop_
_entity.id
_entity.type
_entity.pdbx_description
1 polymer ?
#
loop_
_entity_poly.entity_id
_entity_poly.type
_entity_poly.pdbx_seq_one_letter_code
_entity_poly.pdbx_strand_id
1 'polypeptide(L)'
;MEQLLSLIPEAAVTHVQSLLSQSNLSIKITKKRLTKHGDFRRRVDGTSMITLNATSNPYRFLITLLHELAHFKVAESHHYRVKPHGIEWKNAYREIILPFLNQKIFPNPLCSLLALHMKNPKASTDQDFNLVMALRKYDAKTEKVVLYELEDGQLFYLDNGRAFIKMKKRRTRLECKEVESGRLYLFSPHAEVSIPPSTP
;
A
#
# COMPACT_ATOMS: atom_id res chain seq x y z
N MET A 1 -8.50 -18.08 -9.21
CA MET A 1 -8.57 -18.17 -7.73
C MET A 1 -7.22 -18.62 -7.15
N GLU A 2 -6.65 -19.72 -7.57
CA GLU A 2 -5.37 -20.24 -7.07
C GLU A 2 -4.24 -19.21 -7.07
N GLN A 3 -4.03 -18.49 -8.18
CA GLN A 3 -3.00 -17.45 -8.26
C GLN A 3 -3.19 -16.32 -7.22
N LEU A 4 -4.42 -15.97 -6.87
CA LEU A 4 -4.68 -14.96 -5.83
C LEU A 4 -4.30 -15.52 -4.45
N LEU A 5 -4.70 -16.76 -4.17
CA LEU A 5 -4.45 -17.39 -2.88
C LEU A 5 -2.96 -17.65 -2.63
N SER A 6 -2.15 -17.87 -3.67
CA SER A 6 -0.69 -18.02 -3.53
C SER A 6 0.04 -16.71 -3.21
N LEU A 7 -0.63 -15.56 -3.31
CA LEU A 7 -0.06 -14.23 -3.05
C LEU A 7 -0.41 -13.67 -1.66
N ILE A 8 -1.15 -14.40 -0.85
CA ILE A 8 -1.54 -14.00 0.52
C ILE A 8 -0.91 -14.94 1.55
N PRO A 9 -0.85 -14.54 2.85
CA PRO A 9 -0.45 -15.46 3.92
C PRO A 9 -1.37 -16.68 3.97
N GLU A 10 -0.81 -17.87 4.15
CA GLU A 10 -1.54 -19.15 4.18
C GLU A 10 -2.68 -19.12 5.20
N ALA A 11 -2.43 -18.59 6.39
CA ALA A 11 -3.44 -18.46 7.45
C ALA A 11 -4.63 -17.55 7.08
N ALA A 12 -4.53 -16.75 6.01
CA ALA A 12 -5.60 -15.89 5.53
C ALA A 12 -6.50 -16.56 4.48
N VAL A 13 -6.06 -17.68 3.89
CA VAL A 13 -6.69 -18.30 2.72
C VAL A 13 -8.17 -18.60 2.96
N THR A 14 -8.50 -19.30 4.04
CA THR A 14 -9.89 -19.68 4.35
C THR A 14 -10.81 -18.46 4.50
N HIS A 15 -10.31 -17.41 5.17
CA HIS A 15 -11.09 -16.17 5.36
C HIS A 15 -11.33 -15.46 4.02
N VAL A 16 -10.30 -15.38 3.16
CA VAL A 16 -10.43 -14.77 1.83
C VAL A 16 -11.38 -15.57 0.94
N GLN A 17 -11.30 -16.90 0.94
CA GLN A 17 -12.22 -17.77 0.22
C GLN A 17 -13.67 -17.54 0.65
N SER A 18 -13.92 -17.45 1.95
CA SER A 18 -15.26 -17.17 2.50
C SER A 18 -15.79 -15.79 2.05
N LEU A 19 -14.94 -14.75 2.03
CA LEU A 19 -15.34 -13.41 1.55
C LEU A 19 -15.68 -13.39 0.06
N LEU A 20 -15.00 -14.21 -0.74
CA LEU A 20 -15.14 -14.19 -2.20
C LEU A 20 -16.23 -15.15 -2.71
N SER A 21 -16.60 -16.19 -1.96
CA SER A 21 -17.55 -17.23 -2.37
C SER A 21 -18.96 -16.71 -2.70
N GLN A 22 -19.37 -15.59 -2.10
CA GLN A 22 -20.70 -14.99 -2.26
C GLN A 22 -20.70 -13.74 -3.15
N SER A 23 -19.60 -13.44 -3.83
CA SER A 23 -19.45 -12.20 -4.57
C SER A 23 -19.48 -12.40 -6.09
N ASN A 24 -20.30 -11.59 -6.78
CA ASN A 24 -20.23 -11.46 -8.24
C ASN A 24 -19.12 -10.47 -8.62
N LEU A 25 -17.88 -10.79 -8.21
CA LEU A 25 -16.71 -9.93 -8.31
C LEU A 25 -15.62 -10.59 -9.14
N SER A 26 -15.17 -9.91 -10.19
CA SER A 26 -13.99 -10.30 -10.94
C SER A 26 -12.71 -9.70 -10.33
N ILE A 27 -11.70 -10.54 -10.09
CA ILE A 27 -10.40 -10.08 -9.57
C ILE A 27 -9.33 -10.39 -10.61
N LYS A 28 -8.54 -9.36 -10.97
CA LYS A 28 -7.44 -9.45 -11.91
C LYS A 28 -6.13 -9.02 -11.28
N ILE A 29 -5.11 -9.86 -11.34
CA ILE A 29 -3.74 -9.54 -10.95
C ILE A 29 -3.05 -8.90 -12.16
N THR A 30 -2.41 -7.75 -11.95
CA THR A 30 -1.75 -6.94 -12.99
C THR A 30 -0.27 -6.78 -12.69
N LYS A 31 0.52 -6.43 -13.71
CA LYS A 31 1.90 -5.98 -13.49
C LYS A 31 1.93 -4.78 -12.55
N LYS A 32 3.05 -4.60 -11.83
CA LYS A 32 3.25 -3.49 -10.88
C LYS A 32 3.01 -2.14 -11.56
N ARG A 33 2.05 -1.37 -11.04
CA ARG A 33 1.78 0.04 -11.42
C ARG A 33 2.45 0.95 -10.40
N LEU A 34 2.92 2.11 -10.83
CA LEU A 34 3.64 3.05 -9.95
C LEU A 34 2.72 3.92 -9.09
N THR A 35 1.49 4.15 -9.53
CA THR A 35 0.58 5.13 -8.93
C THR A 35 -0.45 4.55 -7.97
N LYS A 36 -0.62 3.22 -7.96
CA LYS A 36 -1.62 2.55 -7.12
C LYS A 36 -1.29 1.08 -6.92
N HIS A 37 -1.67 0.53 -5.77
CA HIS A 37 -1.51 -0.89 -5.43
C HIS A 37 -2.71 -1.74 -5.90
N GLY A 38 -3.91 -1.20 -5.80
CA GLY A 38 -5.17 -1.79 -6.23
C GLY A 38 -6.10 -0.78 -6.89
N ASP A 39 -7.24 -1.24 -7.38
CA ASP A 39 -8.26 -0.40 -7.98
C ASP A 39 -9.58 -1.18 -8.08
N PHE A 40 -10.64 -0.66 -7.48
CA PHE A 40 -12.00 -1.16 -7.62
C PHE A 40 -12.74 -0.36 -8.69
N ARG A 41 -13.53 -1.04 -9.52
CA ARG A 41 -14.41 -0.42 -10.52
C ARG A 41 -15.73 -1.15 -10.59
N ARG A 42 -16.83 -0.40 -10.55
CA ARG A 42 -18.15 -0.86 -10.97
C ARG A 42 -18.38 -0.42 -12.41
N ARG A 43 -18.73 -1.35 -13.28
CA ARG A 43 -19.00 -1.08 -14.68
C ARG A 43 -20.46 -0.67 -14.87
N VAL A 44 -20.77 -0.10 -16.03
CA VAL A 44 -22.13 0.34 -16.40
C VAL A 44 -23.09 -0.84 -16.48
N ASP A 45 -22.60 -2.02 -16.88
CA ASP A 45 -23.35 -3.29 -16.91
C ASP A 45 -23.63 -3.90 -15.53
N GLY A 46 -23.25 -3.21 -14.45
CA GLY A 46 -23.41 -3.66 -13.06
C GLY A 46 -22.34 -4.61 -12.57
N THR A 47 -21.45 -5.09 -13.44
CA THR A 47 -20.33 -5.97 -13.02
C THR A 47 -19.27 -5.20 -12.23
N SER A 48 -18.69 -5.86 -11.25
CA SER A 48 -17.66 -5.31 -10.38
C SER A 48 -16.32 -5.98 -10.65
N MET A 49 -15.25 -5.17 -10.67
CA MET A 49 -13.89 -5.65 -10.89
C MET A 49 -12.90 -4.99 -9.94
N ILE A 50 -12.05 -5.82 -9.33
CA ILE A 50 -10.85 -5.40 -8.60
C ILE A 50 -9.62 -5.75 -9.43
N THR A 51 -8.68 -4.80 -9.53
CA THR A 51 -7.35 -5.07 -10.09
C THR A 51 -6.29 -4.85 -9.00
N LEU A 52 -5.39 -5.81 -8.83
CA LEU A 52 -4.33 -5.78 -7.83
C LEU A 52 -2.97 -5.87 -8.51
N ASN A 53 -2.00 -5.10 -8.04
CA ASN A 53 -0.62 -5.24 -8.50
C ASN A 53 -0.04 -6.55 -7.96
N ALA A 54 0.63 -7.30 -8.82
CA ALA A 54 1.50 -8.37 -8.36
C ALA A 54 2.61 -7.81 -7.44
N THR A 55 2.80 -8.44 -6.31
CA THR A 55 3.88 -8.12 -5.35
C THR A 55 4.32 -9.41 -4.66
N SER A 56 5.60 -9.47 -4.30
CA SER A 56 6.17 -10.56 -3.50
C SER A 56 5.84 -10.46 -2.01
N ASN A 57 5.28 -9.32 -1.56
CA ASN A 57 4.90 -9.10 -0.16
C ASN A 57 3.45 -9.56 0.08
N PRO A 58 3.22 -10.72 0.70
CA PRO A 58 1.88 -11.27 0.88
C PRO A 58 1.00 -10.42 1.81
N TYR A 59 1.61 -9.72 2.76
CA TYR A 59 0.88 -8.86 3.69
C TYR A 59 0.39 -7.59 3.01
N ARG A 60 1.23 -6.97 2.17
CA ARG A 60 0.86 -5.81 1.37
C ARG A 60 -0.24 -6.18 0.37
N PHE A 61 -0.13 -7.35 -0.26
CA PHE A 61 -1.14 -7.86 -1.19
C PHE A 61 -2.49 -8.06 -0.48
N LEU A 62 -2.50 -8.72 0.68
CA LEU A 62 -3.71 -8.96 1.47
C LEU A 62 -4.36 -7.64 1.92
N ILE A 63 -3.59 -6.69 2.47
CA ILE A 63 -4.09 -5.38 2.89
C ILE A 63 -4.74 -4.65 1.71
N THR A 64 -4.11 -4.68 0.53
CA THR A 64 -4.66 -4.06 -0.68
C THR A 64 -5.94 -4.75 -1.13
N LEU A 65 -5.98 -6.08 -1.13
CA LEU A 65 -7.20 -6.83 -1.46
C LEU A 65 -8.37 -6.45 -0.54
N LEU A 66 -8.15 -6.42 0.77
CA LEU A 66 -9.18 -6.07 1.76
C LEU A 66 -9.63 -4.61 1.62
N HIS A 67 -8.72 -3.69 1.24
CA HIS A 67 -9.04 -2.30 0.92
C HIS A 67 -10.01 -2.19 -0.28
N GLU A 68 -9.73 -2.91 -1.36
CA GLU A 68 -10.57 -2.90 -2.56
C GLU A 68 -11.90 -3.64 -2.34
N LEU A 69 -11.91 -4.69 -1.51
CA LEU A 69 -13.15 -5.37 -1.09
C LEU A 69 -14.04 -4.44 -0.25
N ALA A 70 -13.48 -3.52 0.52
CA ALA A 70 -14.27 -2.50 1.22
C ALA A 70 -14.95 -1.54 0.25
N HIS A 71 -14.29 -1.16 -0.85
CA HIS A 71 -14.95 -0.37 -1.91
C HIS A 71 -16.07 -1.16 -2.58
N PHE A 72 -15.85 -2.44 -2.87
CA PHE A 72 -16.87 -3.32 -3.42
C PHE A 72 -18.08 -3.43 -2.50
N LYS A 73 -17.87 -3.69 -1.20
CA LYS A 73 -18.95 -3.79 -0.19
C LYS A 73 -19.78 -2.51 -0.12
N VAL A 74 -19.14 -1.35 -0.12
CA VAL A 74 -19.85 -0.06 -0.15
C VAL A 74 -20.65 0.11 -1.42
N ALA A 75 -20.10 -0.25 -2.59
CA ALA A 75 -20.80 -0.16 -3.85
C ALA A 75 -22.02 -1.09 -3.95
N GLU A 76 -22.00 -2.24 -3.29
CA GLU A 76 -23.15 -3.16 -3.21
C GLU A 76 -24.22 -2.67 -2.23
N SER A 77 -23.81 -2.04 -1.11
CA SER A 77 -24.73 -1.62 -0.04
C SER A 77 -25.39 -0.26 -0.28
N HIS A 78 -24.86 0.56 -1.19
CA HIS A 78 -25.31 1.94 -1.41
C HIS A 78 -25.67 2.20 -2.87
N HIS A 79 -26.90 2.60 -3.12
CA HIS A 79 -27.42 2.93 -4.46
C HIS A 79 -27.15 4.42 -4.85
N TYR A 80 -26.55 5.20 -3.96
CA TYR A 80 -26.19 6.59 -4.18
C TYR A 80 -24.68 6.81 -4.13
N ARG A 81 -24.21 7.93 -4.62
CA ARG A 81 -22.77 8.25 -4.65
C ARG A 81 -22.25 8.49 -3.24
N VAL A 82 -21.39 7.58 -2.78
CA VAL A 82 -20.69 7.68 -1.50
C VAL A 82 -19.31 8.32 -1.72
N LYS A 83 -18.84 9.10 -0.75
CA LYS A 83 -17.50 9.71 -0.80
C LYS A 83 -16.44 8.60 -0.74
N PRO A 84 -15.52 8.52 -1.71
CA PRO A 84 -14.40 7.58 -1.63
C PRO A 84 -13.63 7.76 -0.32
N HIS A 85 -13.37 6.65 0.38
CA HIS A 85 -12.71 6.63 1.70
C HIS A 85 -13.44 7.46 2.79
N GLY A 86 -14.76 7.70 2.62
CA GLY A 86 -15.65 8.29 3.61
C GLY A 86 -15.92 7.35 4.80
N ILE A 87 -16.89 7.71 5.63
CA ILE A 87 -17.20 6.94 6.84
C ILE A 87 -17.73 5.55 6.51
N GLU A 88 -18.50 5.42 5.44
CA GLU A 88 -19.07 4.17 4.95
C GLU A 88 -17.96 3.19 4.57
N TRP A 89 -16.99 3.65 3.77
CA TRP A 89 -15.84 2.84 3.40
C TRP A 89 -14.98 2.48 4.62
N LYS A 90 -14.72 3.42 5.54
CA LYS A 90 -13.95 3.14 6.75
C LYS A 90 -14.59 2.07 7.61
N ASN A 91 -15.92 2.09 7.75
CA ASN A 91 -16.65 1.09 8.51
C ASN A 91 -16.61 -0.27 7.81
N ALA A 92 -16.89 -0.31 6.51
CA ALA A 92 -16.78 -1.54 5.71
C ALA A 92 -15.36 -2.14 5.77
N TYR A 93 -14.32 -1.30 5.69
CA TYR A 93 -12.94 -1.75 5.77
C TYR A 93 -12.59 -2.33 7.14
N ARG A 94 -12.99 -1.68 8.23
CA ARG A 94 -12.82 -2.22 9.60
C ARG A 94 -13.51 -3.57 9.77
N GLU A 95 -14.74 -3.69 9.29
CA GLU A 95 -15.52 -4.92 9.39
C GLU A 95 -14.85 -6.06 8.62
N ILE A 96 -14.42 -5.81 7.38
CA ILE A 96 -13.77 -6.82 6.54
C ILE A 96 -12.42 -7.26 7.11
N ILE A 97 -11.61 -6.33 7.63
CA ILE A 97 -10.26 -6.64 8.09
C ILE A 97 -10.22 -7.26 9.50
N LEU A 98 -11.24 -7.07 10.31
CA LEU A 98 -11.28 -7.49 11.71
C LEU A 98 -10.92 -8.97 11.92
N PRO A 99 -11.46 -9.94 11.15
CA PRO A 99 -11.10 -11.36 11.29
C PRO A 99 -9.63 -11.66 10.98
N PHE A 100 -8.97 -10.77 10.23
CA PHE A 100 -7.56 -10.91 9.82
C PHE A 100 -6.59 -10.29 10.83
N LEU A 101 -7.05 -9.46 11.77
CA LEU A 101 -6.21 -8.77 12.76
C LEU A 101 -5.78 -9.71 13.88
N ASN A 102 -4.95 -10.70 13.54
CA ASN A 102 -4.34 -11.64 14.48
C ASN A 102 -2.91 -11.97 14.06
N GLN A 103 -2.10 -12.48 15.02
CA GLN A 103 -0.68 -12.73 14.81
C GLN A 103 -0.38 -13.96 13.93
N LYS A 104 -1.35 -14.82 13.69
CA LYS A 104 -1.21 -15.96 12.75
C LYS A 104 -1.20 -15.47 11.30
N ILE A 105 -1.92 -14.38 11.01
CA ILE A 105 -2.00 -13.78 9.67
C ILE A 105 -0.98 -12.65 9.52
N PHE A 106 -0.92 -11.70 10.48
CA PHE A 106 0.02 -10.59 10.46
C PHE A 106 0.98 -10.71 11.65
N PRO A 107 2.26 -11.05 11.46
CA PRO A 107 3.21 -11.13 12.58
C PRO A 107 3.44 -9.75 13.22
N ASN A 108 3.78 -9.73 14.52
CA ASN A 108 4.15 -8.47 15.18
C ASN A 108 5.53 -7.96 14.68
N PRO A 109 5.72 -6.63 14.60
CA PRO A 109 4.81 -5.55 15.01
C PRO A 109 3.74 -5.18 13.97
N LEU A 110 3.69 -5.86 12.81
CA LEU A 110 2.80 -5.52 11.71
C LEU A 110 1.31 -5.57 12.12
N CYS A 111 0.90 -6.61 12.88
CA CYS A 111 -0.47 -6.75 13.37
C CYS A 111 -0.88 -5.55 14.25
N SER A 112 -0.04 -5.17 15.20
CA SER A 112 -0.32 -4.05 16.12
C SER A 112 -0.40 -2.71 15.38
N LEU A 113 0.51 -2.47 14.42
CA LEU A 113 0.53 -1.25 13.60
C LEU A 113 -0.70 -1.18 12.68
N LEU A 114 -1.10 -2.31 12.10
CA LEU A 114 -2.29 -2.40 11.27
C LEU A 114 -3.56 -2.14 12.10
N ALA A 115 -3.67 -2.71 13.29
CA ALA A 115 -4.77 -2.45 14.22
C ALA A 115 -4.85 -0.96 14.63
N LEU A 116 -3.70 -0.32 14.86
CA LEU A 116 -3.63 1.11 15.13
C LEU A 116 -4.10 1.94 13.92
N HIS A 117 -3.65 1.58 12.71
CA HIS A 117 -4.07 2.20 11.46
C HIS A 117 -5.60 2.13 11.27
N MET A 118 -6.25 1.01 11.67
CA MET A 118 -7.68 0.81 11.56
C MET A 118 -8.52 1.72 12.49
N LYS A 119 -7.94 2.38 13.48
CA LYS A 119 -8.66 3.41 14.26
C LYS A 119 -9.14 4.56 13.35
N ASN A 120 -8.35 4.95 12.36
CA ASN A 120 -8.73 5.93 11.34
C ASN A 120 -8.04 5.62 10.00
N PRO A 121 -8.51 4.60 9.26
CA PRO A 121 -7.85 4.18 8.04
C PRO A 121 -7.84 5.30 7.01
N LYS A 122 -6.68 5.47 6.36
CA LYS A 122 -6.44 6.47 5.33
C LYS A 122 -6.70 5.87 3.94
N ALA A 123 -6.85 6.75 2.96
CA ALA A 123 -7.06 6.37 1.55
C ALA A 123 -5.89 5.56 0.95
N SER A 124 -4.72 5.61 1.53
CA SER A 124 -3.58 4.78 1.18
C SER A 124 -2.82 4.38 2.44
N THR A 125 -2.43 3.12 2.52
CA THR A 125 -1.52 2.58 3.56
C THR A 125 -0.19 3.32 3.55
N ASP A 126 0.26 3.83 2.40
CA ASP A 126 1.50 4.59 2.24
C ASP A 126 1.50 5.94 2.99
N GLN A 127 0.35 6.37 3.51
CA GLN A 127 0.28 7.56 4.38
C GLN A 127 0.60 7.27 5.86
N ASP A 128 0.81 5.99 6.20
CA ASP A 128 1.19 5.56 7.55
C ASP A 128 2.64 5.08 7.54
N PHE A 129 3.54 5.96 7.93
CA PHE A 129 4.99 5.71 7.87
C PHE A 129 5.39 4.43 8.62
N ASN A 130 4.90 4.23 9.84
CA ASN A 130 5.28 3.09 10.67
C ASN A 130 4.80 1.77 10.05
N LEU A 131 3.57 1.76 9.51
CA LEU A 131 3.01 0.60 8.84
C LEU A 131 3.77 0.27 7.54
N VAL A 132 4.12 1.29 6.75
CA VAL A 132 4.94 1.10 5.53
C VAL A 132 6.30 0.51 5.86
N MET A 133 6.99 1.04 6.89
CA MET A 133 8.30 0.53 7.30
C MET A 133 8.23 -0.91 7.84
N ALA A 134 7.16 -1.27 8.54
CA ALA A 134 6.94 -2.65 8.97
C ALA A 134 6.66 -3.59 7.78
N LEU A 135 5.85 -3.15 6.80
CA LEU A 135 5.58 -3.91 5.58
C LEU A 135 6.84 -4.11 4.73
N ARG A 136 7.72 -3.11 4.66
CA ARG A 136 8.95 -3.17 3.89
C ARG A 136 9.85 -4.35 4.27
N LYS A 137 9.84 -4.80 5.52
CA LYS A 137 10.61 -5.97 5.97
C LYS A 137 10.26 -7.25 5.21
N TYR A 138 9.11 -7.28 4.55
CA TYR A 138 8.59 -8.41 3.79
C TYR A 138 8.59 -8.16 2.28
N ASP A 139 9.09 -7.00 1.82
CA ASP A 139 9.29 -6.72 0.39
C ASP A 139 10.51 -7.51 -0.12
N ALA A 140 10.59 -7.72 -1.44
CA ALA A 140 11.80 -8.28 -2.04
C ALA A 140 13.01 -7.43 -1.68
N LYS A 141 14.14 -8.09 -1.42
CA LYS A 141 15.39 -7.39 -1.14
C LYS A 141 15.76 -6.48 -2.32
N THR A 142 16.15 -5.27 -2.02
CA THR A 142 16.60 -4.27 -2.98
C THR A 142 17.85 -3.57 -2.41
N GLU A 143 18.72 -3.12 -3.30
CA GLU A 143 19.88 -2.29 -2.93
C GLU A 143 19.48 -0.83 -2.63
N LYS A 144 18.21 -0.49 -2.89
CA LYS A 144 17.71 0.85 -2.60
C LYS A 144 17.50 1.07 -1.11
N VAL A 145 17.82 2.26 -0.68
CA VAL A 145 17.60 2.74 0.68
C VAL A 145 16.32 3.57 0.75
N VAL A 146 15.78 3.73 1.94
CA VAL A 146 14.64 4.63 2.17
C VAL A 146 15.18 6.04 2.38
N LEU A 147 14.59 7.01 1.72
CA LEU A 147 15.01 8.41 1.81
C LEU A 147 15.06 8.93 3.26
N TYR A 148 14.21 8.40 4.14
CA TYR A 148 14.23 8.73 5.57
C TYR A 148 15.56 8.32 6.25
N GLU A 149 16.19 7.24 5.82
CA GLU A 149 17.42 6.69 6.42
C GLU A 149 18.69 7.49 6.02
N LEU A 150 18.60 8.31 4.97
CA LEU A 150 19.71 9.20 4.59
C LEU A 150 19.85 10.34 5.61
N GLU A 151 21.06 10.87 5.73
CA GLU A 151 21.32 12.10 6.47
C GLU A 151 21.00 13.34 5.62
N ASP A 152 20.75 14.48 6.28
CA ASP A 152 20.59 15.74 5.56
C ASP A 152 21.92 16.13 4.91
N GLY A 153 21.87 16.57 3.66
CA GLY A 153 23.04 16.84 2.80
C GLY A 153 23.47 15.65 1.94
N GLN A 154 22.97 14.43 2.16
CA GLN A 154 23.33 13.28 1.35
C GLN A 154 22.72 13.34 -0.06
N LEU A 155 23.55 12.93 -1.04
CA LEU A 155 23.20 12.78 -2.44
C LEU A 155 22.48 11.44 -2.66
N PHE A 156 21.44 11.47 -3.48
CA PHE A 156 20.74 10.27 -3.92
C PHE A 156 20.23 10.41 -5.36
N TYR A 157 19.86 9.28 -5.97
CA TYR A 157 19.38 9.20 -7.34
C TYR A 157 17.99 8.54 -7.38
N LEU A 158 17.16 9.01 -8.30
CA LEU A 158 15.93 8.34 -8.71
C LEU A 158 16.21 7.37 -9.87
N ASP A 159 15.27 6.45 -10.14
CA ASP A 159 15.36 5.47 -11.23
C ASP A 159 15.52 6.09 -12.63
N ASN A 160 15.11 7.33 -12.80
CA ASN A 160 15.26 8.09 -14.05
C ASN A 160 16.61 8.82 -14.16
N GLY A 161 17.54 8.55 -13.26
CA GLY A 161 18.88 9.13 -13.25
C GLY A 161 18.98 10.54 -12.64
N ARG A 162 17.87 11.18 -12.26
CA ARG A 162 17.91 12.50 -11.62
C ARG A 162 18.54 12.43 -10.23
N ALA A 163 19.44 13.38 -9.96
CA ALA A 163 20.19 13.49 -8.71
C ALA A 163 19.60 14.56 -7.78
N PHE A 164 19.53 14.26 -6.49
CA PHE A 164 18.98 15.14 -5.46
C PHE A 164 19.84 15.13 -4.21
N ILE A 165 19.84 16.23 -3.48
CA ILE A 165 20.40 16.34 -2.14
C ILE A 165 19.24 16.37 -1.15
N LYS A 166 19.24 15.46 -0.16
CA LYS A 166 18.26 15.48 0.93
C LYS A 166 18.50 16.71 1.80
N MET A 167 17.40 17.39 2.12
CA MET A 167 17.39 18.53 3.01
C MET A 167 16.49 18.23 4.23
N LYS A 168 16.06 19.25 4.91
CA LYS A 168 15.25 19.14 6.14
C LYS A 168 13.87 18.55 5.91
N LYS A 169 13.33 17.94 6.96
CA LYS A 169 11.95 17.49 7.01
C LYS A 169 10.98 18.68 7.09
N ARG A 170 9.94 18.66 6.23
CA ARG A 170 8.81 19.60 6.24
C ARG A 170 7.52 18.87 6.56
N ARG A 171 7.03 18.96 7.79
CA ARG A 171 5.82 18.27 8.29
C ARG A 171 5.83 16.75 8.03
N THR A 172 5.24 16.31 6.91
CA THR A 172 5.12 14.89 6.54
C THR A 172 5.99 14.50 5.33
N ARG A 173 6.73 15.44 4.75
CA ARG A 173 7.55 15.26 3.56
C ARG A 173 9.01 15.64 3.85
N LEU A 174 9.91 15.13 3.02
CA LEU A 174 11.31 15.53 3.01
C LEU A 174 11.52 16.49 1.84
N GLU A 175 12.08 17.67 2.13
CA GLU A 175 12.51 18.61 1.12
C GLU A 175 13.84 18.12 0.53
N CYS A 176 13.95 18.12 -0.79
CA CYS A 176 15.16 17.72 -1.49
C CYS A 176 15.42 18.70 -2.62
N LYS A 177 16.68 19.04 -2.83
CA LYS A 177 17.12 19.94 -3.89
C LYS A 177 17.65 19.13 -5.06
N GLU A 178 17.10 19.34 -6.25
CA GLU A 178 17.63 18.75 -7.48
C GLU A 178 19.00 19.37 -7.81
N VAL A 179 19.96 18.53 -8.11
CA VAL A 179 21.35 18.98 -8.34
C VAL A 179 21.45 19.82 -9.61
N GLU A 180 20.82 19.39 -10.70
CA GLU A 180 20.91 20.03 -12.01
C GLU A 180 20.20 21.37 -12.06
N SER A 181 18.94 21.43 -11.61
CA SER A 181 18.10 22.64 -11.73
C SER A 181 18.11 23.54 -10.50
N GLY A 182 18.61 23.04 -9.36
CA GLY A 182 18.54 23.72 -8.07
C GLY A 182 17.13 23.81 -7.48
N ARG A 183 16.09 23.27 -8.14
CA ARG A 183 14.70 23.33 -7.69
C ARG A 183 14.46 22.44 -6.48
N LEU A 184 13.50 22.87 -5.64
CA LEU A 184 13.11 22.14 -4.44
C LEU A 184 11.90 21.24 -4.74
N TYR A 185 11.97 20.01 -4.24
CA TYR A 185 10.94 18.98 -4.36
C TYR A 185 10.59 18.42 -2.99
N LEU A 186 9.35 17.95 -2.84
CA LEU A 186 8.86 17.32 -1.61
C LEU A 186 8.65 15.82 -1.84
N PHE A 187 9.50 15.02 -1.25
CA PHE A 187 9.46 13.56 -1.35
C PHE A 187 8.75 12.93 -0.15
N SER A 188 8.20 11.72 -0.38
CA SER A 188 7.74 10.87 0.72
C SER A 188 8.94 10.36 1.52
N PRO A 189 8.88 10.31 2.86
CA PRO A 189 9.98 9.76 3.67
C PRO A 189 10.33 8.30 3.33
N HIS A 190 9.35 7.51 2.89
CA HIS A 190 9.55 6.11 2.50
C HIS A 190 9.82 5.91 0.99
N ALA A 191 10.16 6.98 0.26
CA ALA A 191 10.59 6.83 -1.13
C ALA A 191 11.87 6.00 -1.19
N GLU A 192 11.91 5.04 -2.11
CA GLU A 192 13.11 4.25 -2.39
C GLU A 192 14.01 4.98 -3.36
N VAL A 193 15.28 5.10 -3.00
CA VAL A 193 16.27 5.84 -3.75
C VAL A 193 17.59 5.07 -3.81
N SER A 194 18.41 5.35 -4.80
CA SER A 194 19.76 4.80 -4.92
C SER A 194 20.76 5.80 -4.35
N ILE A 195 21.74 5.31 -3.61
CA ILE A 195 22.89 6.12 -3.15
C ILE A 195 24.08 5.87 -4.09
N PRO A 196 25.00 6.86 -4.26
CA PRO A 196 26.24 6.61 -4.97
C PRO A 196 26.97 5.44 -4.30
N PRO A 197 27.70 4.61 -5.08
CA PRO A 197 28.57 3.61 -4.51
C PRO A 197 29.54 4.30 -3.54
N SER A 198 29.74 3.68 -2.38
CA SER A 198 30.73 4.16 -1.41
C SER A 198 32.08 4.20 -2.13
N THR A 199 32.65 5.38 -2.30
CA THR A 199 34.02 5.50 -2.78
C THR A 199 34.92 4.83 -1.71
N PRO A 200 35.79 3.88 -2.09
CA PRO A 200 36.67 3.18 -1.16
C PRO A 200 37.65 4.14 -0.48
#